data_f49a639aa316815151b9c4833288b40a
#
_entry.id   f49a639aa316815151b9c4833288b40a
#
_cell.length_a   1.000
_cell.length_b   1.000
_cell.length_c   1.000
_cell.angle_alpha   90.00
_cell.angle_beta   90.00
_cell.angle_gamma   90.00
#
_symmetry.space_group_name_H-M   'P 1'
#
loop_
_entity.id
_entity.type
_entity.pdbx_description
1 polymer ?
#
loop_
_entity_poly.entity_id
_entity_poly.type
_entity_poly.pdbx_seq_one_letter_code
_entity_poly.pdbx_strand_id
1 'polypeptide(L)' 'MVVFMLQTTPIRIQFSTVCQLLDVTRESLRHTIRKDPSFPRPLKMGTSKQSPVFFDYQELVEWHKSKKEAAANVMGA' A
#
# COMPACT_ATOMS: atom_id res chain seq x y z
N MET A 1 24.87 -15.91 9.89
CA MET A 1 24.22 -14.61 9.91
C MET A 1 22.77 -14.74 10.26
N VAL A 2 22.33 -14.01 11.23
CA VAL A 2 20.97 -14.16 11.74
C VAL A 2 20.12 -12.92 11.56
N VAL A 3 20.59 -12.01 10.74
CA VAL A 3 19.87 -10.75 10.54
C VAL A 3 18.45 -10.97 10.06
N PHE A 4 18.28 -11.91 9.16
CA PHE A 4 16.95 -12.19 8.61
C PHE A 4 15.96 -12.65 9.67
N MET A 5 16.45 -13.20 10.78
CA MET A 5 15.58 -13.66 11.85
C MET A 5 14.99 -12.50 12.64
N LEU A 6 15.58 -11.33 12.52
CA LEU A 6 15.08 -10.14 13.20
C LEU A 6 14.14 -9.34 12.35
N GLN A 7 13.98 -9.74 11.09
CA GLN A 7 13.10 -9.03 10.17
C GLN A 7 11.67 -9.48 10.40
N THR A 8 10.82 -8.51 10.55
CA THR A 8 9.39 -8.76 10.65
C THR A 8 8.68 -7.94 9.58
N THR A 9 7.74 -8.57 8.92
CA THR A 9 6.91 -7.87 7.94
C THR A 9 5.66 -7.39 8.66
N PRO A 10 5.41 -6.08 8.66
CA PRO A 10 4.21 -5.59 9.33
C PRO A 10 2.97 -6.07 8.62
N ILE A 11 1.96 -6.41 9.41
CA ILE A 11 0.68 -6.84 8.85
C ILE A 11 -0.06 -5.63 8.27
N ARG A 12 0.03 -4.51 8.96
CA ARG A 12 -0.60 -3.27 8.50
C ARG A 12 0.40 -2.13 8.65
N ILE A 13 0.25 -1.14 7.79
CA ILE A 13 1.20 -0.05 7.69
C ILE A 13 0.46 1.28 7.65
N GLN A 14 1.14 2.32 8.08
CA GLN A 14 0.56 3.66 8.10
C GLN A 14 0.58 4.29 6.72
N PHE A 15 -0.21 5.36 6.57
CA PHE A 15 -0.28 6.10 5.32
C PHE A 15 1.11 6.56 4.87
N SER A 16 1.88 7.13 5.79
CA SER A 16 3.23 7.60 5.44
C SER A 16 4.13 6.46 4.98
N THR A 17 3.98 5.29 5.59
CA THR A 17 4.75 4.13 5.18
C THR A 17 4.38 3.69 3.78
N VAL A 18 3.09 3.73 3.44
CA VAL A 18 2.66 3.40 2.08
C VAL A 18 3.30 4.36 1.07
N CYS A 19 3.33 5.66 1.40
CA CYS A 19 3.99 6.63 0.53
C CYS A 19 5.45 6.27 0.32
N GLN A 20 6.15 5.87 1.37
CA GLN A 20 7.55 5.50 1.28
C GLN A 20 7.75 4.23 0.46
N LEU A 21 6.91 3.24 0.68
CA LEU A 21 7.03 1.98 -0.04
C LEU A 21 6.76 2.13 -1.53
N LEU A 22 5.84 2.99 -1.89
CA LEU A 22 5.50 3.22 -3.28
C LEU A 22 6.32 4.37 -3.88
N ASP A 23 7.07 5.08 -3.05
CA ASP A 23 7.87 6.23 -3.47
C ASP A 23 7.00 7.29 -4.14
N VAL A 24 5.93 7.66 -3.47
CA VAL A 24 5.00 8.67 -3.98
C VAL A 24 4.73 9.72 -2.90
N THR A 25 4.22 10.86 -3.33
CA THR A 25 3.82 11.91 -2.42
C THR A 25 2.47 11.58 -1.78
N ARG A 26 2.15 12.27 -0.69
CA ARG A 26 0.87 12.07 -0.02
C ARG A 26 -0.30 12.42 -0.95
N GLU A 27 -0.15 13.48 -1.73
CA GLU A 27 -1.21 13.87 -2.67
C GLU A 27 -1.39 12.84 -3.77
N SER A 28 -0.29 12.32 -4.28
CA SER A 28 -0.35 11.30 -5.31
C SER A 28 -1.04 10.05 -4.79
N LEU A 29 -0.73 9.66 -3.55
CA LEU A 29 -1.38 8.49 -2.95
C LEU A 29 -2.87 8.73 -2.75
N ARG A 30 -3.25 9.92 -2.27
CA ARG A 30 -4.67 10.24 -2.12
C ARG A 30 -5.40 10.18 -3.46
N HIS A 31 -4.76 10.66 -4.50
CA HIS A 31 -5.33 10.59 -5.84
C HIS A 31 -5.54 9.15 -6.28
N THR A 32 -4.53 8.30 -6.05
CA THR A 32 -4.63 6.88 -6.40
C THR A 32 -5.77 6.20 -5.65
N ILE A 33 -5.90 6.49 -4.36
CA ILE A 33 -6.97 5.91 -3.55
C ILE A 33 -8.35 6.28 -4.10
N ARG A 34 -8.49 7.52 -4.54
CA ARG A 34 -9.78 7.98 -5.07
C ARG A 34 -10.08 7.42 -6.46
N LYS A 35 -9.06 7.28 -7.28
CA LYS A 35 -9.25 6.95 -8.69
C LYS A 35 -9.21 5.46 -8.97
N ASP A 36 -8.53 4.70 -8.15
CA ASP A 36 -8.33 3.28 -8.40
C ASP A 36 -9.16 2.46 -7.41
N PRO A 37 -10.30 1.92 -7.84
CA PRO A 37 -11.14 1.13 -6.94
C PRO A 37 -10.49 -0.17 -6.48
N SER A 38 -9.44 -0.62 -7.17
CA SER A 38 -8.74 -1.84 -6.77
C SER A 38 -7.70 -1.59 -5.69
N PHE A 39 -7.37 -0.32 -5.41
CA PHE A 39 -6.42 -0.01 -4.36
C PHE A 39 -6.96 -0.43 -3.00
N PRO A 40 -6.12 -0.98 -2.12
CA PRO A 40 -6.60 -1.42 -0.80
C PRO A 40 -7.31 -0.29 -0.04
N ARG A 41 -8.41 -0.63 0.60
CA ARG A 41 -9.16 0.35 1.37
C ARG A 41 -8.47 0.64 2.68
N PRO A 42 -8.42 1.90 3.10
CA PRO A 42 -7.83 2.23 4.40
C PRO A 42 -8.63 1.61 5.55
N LEU A 43 -7.89 1.18 6.56
CA LEU A 43 -8.45 0.63 7.79
C LEU A 43 -8.36 1.68 8.88
N LYS A 44 -9.48 2.23 9.27
CA LYS A 44 -9.50 3.23 10.33
C LYS A 44 -9.68 2.53 11.67
N MET A 45 -8.71 2.70 12.54
CA MET A 45 -8.64 1.95 13.79
C MET A 45 -9.31 2.73 14.93
N GLY A 46 -10.53 3.14 14.70
CA GLY A 46 -11.28 3.88 15.72
C GLY A 46 -12.38 4.70 15.08
N THR A 47 -13.13 5.43 15.89
CA THR A 47 -14.27 6.19 15.43
C THR A 47 -14.03 7.69 15.41
N SER A 48 -12.95 8.18 16.00
CA SER A 48 -12.69 9.60 16.02
C SER A 48 -11.99 10.04 14.75
N LYS A 49 -12.05 11.33 14.46
CA LYS A 49 -11.38 11.89 13.28
C LYS A 49 -9.87 11.72 13.36
N GLN A 50 -9.33 11.60 14.55
CA GLN A 50 -7.90 11.47 14.75
C GLN A 50 -7.44 10.03 14.87
N SER A 51 -8.35 9.08 14.68
CA SER A 51 -7.99 7.68 14.71
C SER A 51 -6.97 7.38 13.62
N PRO A 52 -5.97 6.56 13.93
CA PRO A 52 -4.96 6.24 12.93
C PRO A 52 -5.56 5.44 11.78
N VAL A 53 -5.00 5.68 10.60
CA VAL A 53 -5.41 5.00 9.39
C VAL A 53 -4.28 4.06 8.95
N PHE A 54 -4.62 2.82 8.71
CA PHE A 54 -3.66 1.81 8.30
C PHE A 54 -4.10 1.17 7.00
N PHE A 55 -3.15 0.49 6.37
CA PHE A 55 -3.42 -0.29 5.16
C PHE A 55 -2.89 -1.69 5.39
N ASP A 56 -3.55 -2.67 4.81
CA ASP A 56 -3.09 -4.05 4.87
C ASP A 56 -1.89 -4.20 3.93
N TYR A 57 -0.77 -4.62 4.48
CA TYR A 57 0.47 -4.74 3.72
C TYR A 57 0.32 -5.77 2.60
N GLN A 58 -0.29 -6.91 2.89
CA GLN A 58 -0.45 -7.96 1.91
C GLN A 58 -1.31 -7.50 0.73
N GLU A 59 -2.38 -6.78 1.02
CA GLU A 59 -3.24 -6.24 -0.04
C GLU A 59 -2.48 -5.24 -0.90
N LEU A 60 -1.63 -4.44 -0.28
CA LEU A 60 -0.83 -3.46 -1.02
C LEU A 60 0.13 -4.18 -1.98
N VAL A 61 0.78 -5.22 -1.51
CA VAL A 61 1.71 -6.00 -2.33
C VAL A 61 0.98 -6.61 -3.52
N GLU A 62 -0.20 -7.18 -3.27
CA GLU A 62 -0.98 -7.81 -4.33
C GLU A 62 -1.51 -6.79 -5.33
N TRP A 63 -1.89 -5.61 -4.84
CA TRP A 63 -2.31 -4.54 -5.74
C TRP A 63 -1.17 -4.14 -6.67
N HIS A 64 0.02 -3.94 -6.11
CA HIS A 64 1.18 -3.56 -6.91
C HIS A 64 1.53 -4.64 -7.94
N LYS A 65 1.48 -5.88 -7.53
CA LYS A 65 1.75 -7.01 -8.40
C LYS A 65 0.78 -7.03 -9.58
N SER A 66 -0.49 -6.78 -9.30
CA SER A 66 -1.51 -6.71 -10.33
C SER A 66 -1.23 -5.59 -11.31
N LYS A 67 -0.79 -4.43 -10.81
CA LYS A 67 -0.44 -3.30 -11.69
C LYS A 67 0.76 -3.60 -12.55
N LYS A 68 1.74 -4.30 -11.99
CA LYS A 68 2.91 -4.72 -12.77
C LYS A 68 2.51 -5.64 -13.92
N GLU A 69 1.63 -6.59 -13.64
CA GLU A 69 1.18 -7.54 -14.63
C GLU A 69 0.39 -6.84 -15.74
N ALA A 70 -0.46 -5.91 -15.38
CA ALA A 70 -1.23 -5.16 -16.35
C ALA A 70 -0.31 -4.32 -17.24
N ALA A 71 0.69 -3.67 -16.65
CA ALA A 71 1.65 -2.89 -17.41
C ALA A 71 2.47 -3.77 -18.34
N ALA A 72 2.89 -4.93 -17.86
CA ALA A 72 3.66 -5.85 -18.68
C ALA A 72 2.85 -6.35 -19.86
N ASN A 73 1.57 -6.66 -19.64
CA ASN A 73 0.70 -7.11 -20.72
C ASN A 73 0.55 -6.06 -21.80
N VAL A 74 0.37 -4.80 -21.38
CA VAL A 74 0.24 -3.71 -22.33
C VAL A 74 1.52 -3.53 -23.14
N MET A 75 2.67 -3.57 -22.46
CA MET A 75 3.94 -3.35 -23.10
C MET A 75 4.41 -4.57 -23.89
N GLY A 76 3.97 -5.74 -23.49
CA GLY A 76 4.36 -6.96 -24.16
C GLY A 76 3.55 -7.27 -25.40
N ALA A 77 2.50 -6.52 -25.62
CA ALA A 77 1.61 -6.76 -26.76
C ALA A 77 2.20 -6.27 -28.09
#